data_249e398c1a06fba7c764e94314a2d130
#
_entry.id   249e398c1a06fba7c764e94314a2d130
#
_cell.length_a   1.000
_cell.length_b   1.000
_cell.length_c   1.000
_cell.angle_alpha   90.00
_cell.angle_beta   90.00
_cell.angle_gamma   90.00
#
_symmetry.space_group_name_H-M   'P 1'
#
loop_
_entity.id
_entity.type
_entity.pdbx_description
1 polymer ?
#
loop_
_entity_poly.entity_id
_entity_poly.type
_entity_poly.pdbx_seq_one_letter_code
_entity_poly.pdbx_strand_id
1 'polypeptide(L)'
;MTRSARETEALGAELAATLAPGDVVSLSGDLGAGKTTFVRGAARALGVTGPVTSPTFTIGHSYPASGPVKWVTHLDLYRLASLSDEDPDLLADYLGPDRVAFIEWPAIAERELEQLGRLTRRVTLSHAGGDARIVEIE
;
A
#
# COMPACT_ATOMS: atom_id res chain seq x y z
N MET A 1 -5.82 -5.55 -16.95
CA MET A 1 -5.43 -6.88 -16.43
C MET A 1 -3.94 -7.10 -16.57
N THR A 2 -3.30 -7.62 -15.55
CA THR A 2 -1.90 -8.05 -15.62
C THR A 2 -1.85 -9.57 -15.77
N ARG A 3 -0.82 -10.09 -16.44
CA ARG A 3 -0.70 -11.52 -16.71
C ARG A 3 0.44 -12.21 -15.96
N SER A 4 1.26 -11.45 -15.27
CA SER A 4 2.39 -11.96 -14.51
C SER A 4 2.69 -11.07 -13.31
N ALA A 5 3.49 -11.58 -12.37
CA ALA A 5 3.97 -10.79 -11.26
C ALA A 5 4.76 -9.57 -11.73
N ARG A 6 5.56 -9.73 -12.79
CA ARG A 6 6.34 -8.63 -13.37
C ARG A 6 5.42 -7.50 -13.88
N GLU A 7 4.32 -7.85 -14.54
CA GLU A 7 3.36 -6.85 -15.02
C GLU A 7 2.64 -6.17 -13.85
N THR A 8 2.32 -6.91 -12.79
CA THR A 8 1.71 -6.33 -11.59
C THR A 8 2.68 -5.36 -10.91
N GLU A 9 3.96 -5.72 -10.81
CA GLU A 9 4.99 -4.82 -10.29
C GLU A 9 5.13 -3.56 -11.16
N ALA A 10 5.11 -3.73 -12.47
CA ALA A 10 5.21 -2.60 -13.40
C ALA A 10 4.05 -1.63 -13.24
N LEU A 11 2.84 -2.15 -13.02
CA LEU A 11 1.67 -1.32 -12.78
C LEU A 11 1.79 -0.55 -11.46
N GLY A 12 2.32 -1.19 -10.43
CA GLY A 12 2.63 -0.51 -9.18
C GLY A 12 3.62 0.63 -9.38
N ALA A 13 4.65 0.41 -10.19
CA ALA A 13 5.62 1.44 -10.52
C ALA A 13 5.00 2.61 -11.29
N GLU A 14 4.08 2.33 -12.20
CA GLU A 14 3.35 3.38 -12.92
C GLU A 14 2.54 4.25 -11.97
N LEU A 15 1.82 3.62 -11.03
CA LEU A 15 1.07 4.38 -10.03
C LEU A 15 2.01 5.24 -9.19
N ALA A 16 3.14 4.67 -8.77
CA ALA A 16 4.11 5.37 -7.92
C ALA A 16 4.61 6.67 -8.58
N ALA A 17 4.72 6.70 -9.90
CA ALA A 17 5.14 7.89 -10.63
C ALA A 17 4.18 9.07 -10.46
N THR A 18 2.94 8.81 -10.05
CA THR A 18 1.93 9.85 -9.80
C THR A 18 1.81 10.25 -8.33
N LEU A 19 2.55 9.59 -7.45
CA LEU A 19 2.43 9.83 -6.01
C LEU A 19 3.46 10.85 -5.52
N ALA A 20 3.07 11.58 -4.49
CA ALA A 20 3.89 12.60 -3.84
C ALA A 20 3.97 12.30 -2.33
N PRO A 21 4.96 12.88 -1.63
CA PRO A 21 5.03 12.73 -0.18
C PRO A 21 3.72 13.14 0.49
N GLY A 22 3.23 12.32 1.41
CA GLY A 22 1.97 12.52 2.10
C GLY A 22 0.81 11.72 1.51
N ASP A 23 0.99 11.11 0.35
CA ASP A 23 -0.09 10.33 -0.27
C ASP A 23 -0.32 9.01 0.45
N VAL A 24 -1.58 8.58 0.46
CA VAL A 24 -2.01 7.31 1.07
C VAL A 24 -2.79 6.52 0.02
N VAL A 25 -2.38 5.28 -0.18
CA VAL A 25 -3.00 4.36 -1.15
C VAL A 25 -3.63 3.20 -0.39
N SER A 26 -4.92 2.96 -0.59
CA SER A 26 -5.58 1.80 -0.04
C SER A 26 -5.51 0.64 -1.03
N LEU A 27 -5.25 -0.56 -0.49
CA LEU A 27 -5.15 -1.79 -1.26
C LEU A 27 -6.19 -2.77 -0.75
N SER A 28 -7.03 -3.28 -1.62
CA SER A 28 -7.98 -4.32 -1.28
C SER A 28 -7.88 -5.47 -2.27
N GLY A 29 -8.30 -6.63 -1.83
CA GLY A 29 -8.26 -7.84 -2.63
C GLY A 29 -8.08 -9.06 -1.75
N ASP A 30 -8.37 -10.24 -2.31
CA ASP A 30 -8.24 -11.49 -1.58
C ASP A 30 -6.79 -11.81 -1.26
N LEU A 31 -6.59 -12.68 -0.28
CA LEU A 31 -5.26 -13.19 0.05
C LEU A 31 -4.63 -13.80 -1.20
N GLY A 32 -3.39 -13.42 -1.47
CA GLY A 32 -2.68 -13.91 -2.65
C GLY A 32 -3.05 -13.20 -3.95
N ALA A 33 -3.84 -12.11 -3.90
CA ALA A 33 -4.25 -11.37 -5.10
C ALA A 33 -3.14 -10.48 -5.69
N GLY A 34 -1.96 -10.46 -5.08
CA GLY A 34 -0.82 -9.69 -5.61
C GLY A 34 -0.62 -8.33 -4.98
N LYS A 35 -1.21 -8.07 -3.82
CA LYS A 35 -1.05 -6.78 -3.13
C LYS A 35 0.40 -6.49 -2.79
N THR A 36 1.12 -7.45 -2.22
CA THR A 36 2.53 -7.29 -1.90
C THR A 36 3.38 -7.10 -3.16
N THR A 37 3.06 -7.83 -4.22
CA THR A 37 3.75 -7.69 -5.52
C THR A 37 3.57 -6.28 -6.08
N PHE A 38 2.37 -5.75 -6.01
CA PHE A 38 2.06 -4.39 -6.44
C PHE A 38 2.86 -3.37 -5.63
N VAL A 39 2.85 -3.50 -4.29
CA VAL A 39 3.59 -2.61 -3.41
C VAL A 39 5.09 -2.68 -3.67
N ARG A 40 5.62 -3.88 -3.95
CA ARG A 40 7.05 -4.05 -4.26
C ARG A 40 7.45 -3.23 -5.48
N GLY A 41 6.64 -3.27 -6.53
CA GLY A 41 6.90 -2.49 -7.74
C GLY A 41 6.83 -0.98 -7.46
N ALA A 42 5.81 -0.56 -6.73
CA ALA A 42 5.65 0.85 -6.36
C ALA A 42 6.80 1.33 -5.46
N ALA A 43 7.17 0.54 -4.45
CA ALA A 43 8.24 0.89 -3.53
C ALA A 43 9.59 1.06 -4.24
N ARG A 44 9.92 0.16 -5.15
CA ARG A 44 11.15 0.24 -5.93
C ARG A 44 11.17 1.49 -6.79
N ALA A 45 10.06 1.84 -7.39
CA ALA A 45 9.95 3.07 -8.18
C ALA A 45 10.11 4.33 -7.31
N LEU A 46 9.74 4.24 -6.04
CA LEU A 46 9.91 5.35 -5.09
C LEU A 46 11.29 5.39 -4.45
N GLY A 47 12.17 4.45 -4.78
CA GLY A 47 13.56 4.45 -4.34
C GLY A 47 13.92 3.51 -3.20
N VAL A 48 13.04 2.55 -2.89
CA VAL A 48 13.35 1.50 -1.91
C VAL A 48 14.25 0.46 -2.58
N THR A 49 15.38 0.14 -1.97
CA THR A 49 16.36 -0.80 -2.53
C THR A 49 16.37 -2.15 -1.83
N GLY A 50 15.83 -2.24 -0.61
CA GLY A 50 15.79 -3.48 0.15
C GLY A 50 14.60 -4.35 -0.22
N PRO A 51 14.52 -5.56 0.37
CA PRO A 51 13.40 -6.45 0.15
C PRO A 51 12.10 -5.85 0.72
N VAL A 52 11.01 -6.03 -0.02
CA VAL A 52 9.67 -5.62 0.39
C VAL A 52 8.85 -6.87 0.62
N THR A 53 8.41 -7.07 1.86
CA THR A 53 7.66 -8.25 2.26
C THR A 53 6.34 -7.84 2.90
N SER A 54 5.37 -8.75 2.89
CA SER A 54 4.11 -8.52 3.58
C SER A 54 4.34 -8.49 5.10
N PRO A 55 3.71 -7.56 5.84
CA PRO A 55 3.77 -7.58 7.29
C PRO A 55 3.08 -8.85 7.83
N THR A 56 3.81 -9.70 8.56
CA THR A 56 3.25 -10.96 9.07
C THR A 56 3.02 -10.94 10.58
N PHE A 57 3.93 -10.33 11.33
CA PHE A 57 3.86 -10.29 12.79
C PHE A 57 3.68 -8.87 13.34
N THR A 58 3.75 -7.88 12.48
CA THR A 58 3.57 -6.49 12.86
C THR A 58 2.45 -5.88 12.00
N ILE A 59 1.94 -4.73 12.42
CA ILE A 59 0.92 -4.01 11.67
C ILE A 59 1.51 -3.45 10.38
N GLY A 60 2.78 -3.06 10.39
CA GLY A 60 3.38 -2.47 9.22
C GLY A 60 4.89 -2.49 9.19
N HIS A 61 5.41 -2.13 8.04
CA HIS A 61 6.83 -1.95 7.77
C HIS A 61 7.07 -0.55 7.22
N SER A 62 8.20 0.04 7.57
CA SER A 62 8.66 1.31 7.00
C SER A 62 9.99 1.07 6.30
N TYR A 63 10.08 1.45 5.04
CA TYR A 63 11.27 1.28 4.22
C TYR A 63 11.84 2.63 3.88
N PRO A 64 13.15 2.86 4.09
CA PRO A 64 13.77 4.09 3.64
C PRO A 64 13.81 4.14 2.12
N ALA A 65 13.54 5.30 1.58
CA ALA A 65 13.52 5.52 0.14
C ALA A 65 14.44 6.68 -0.24
N SER A 66 15.04 6.61 -1.42
CA SER A 66 15.91 7.66 -1.94
C SER A 66 15.14 8.48 -2.98
N GLY A 67 14.93 9.75 -2.71
CA GLY A 67 14.19 10.62 -3.61
C GLY A 67 13.34 11.61 -2.84
N PRO A 68 12.33 12.22 -3.49
CA PRO A 68 11.42 13.16 -2.82
C PRO A 68 10.63 12.50 -1.67
N VAL A 69 10.23 11.24 -1.85
CA VAL A 69 9.62 10.44 -0.79
C VAL A 69 10.74 9.86 0.05
N LYS A 70 10.71 10.10 1.36
CA LYS A 70 11.78 9.64 2.27
C LYS A 70 11.52 8.26 2.84
N TRP A 71 10.25 7.88 2.97
CA TRP A 71 9.84 6.59 3.52
C TRP A 71 8.66 6.04 2.74
N VAL A 72 8.66 4.74 2.55
CA VAL A 72 7.49 4.00 2.05
C VAL A 72 7.02 3.12 3.18
N THR A 73 5.75 3.25 3.59
CA THR A 73 5.17 2.42 4.64
C THR A 73 4.15 1.47 4.04
N HIS A 74 4.13 0.24 4.56
CA HIS A 74 3.21 -0.80 4.12
C HIS A 74 2.50 -1.32 5.37
N LEU A 75 1.21 -1.02 5.48
CA LEU A 75 0.38 -1.41 6.62
C LEU A 75 -0.55 -2.54 6.22
N ASP A 76 -0.68 -3.52 7.12
CA ASP A 76 -1.69 -4.56 7.01
C ASP A 76 -2.62 -4.42 8.21
N LEU A 77 -3.80 -3.90 7.97
CA LEU A 77 -4.80 -3.65 9.01
C LEU A 77 -5.81 -4.77 9.12
N TYR A 78 -5.56 -5.89 8.44
CA TYR A 78 -6.44 -7.04 8.46
C TYR A 78 -6.73 -7.56 9.87
N ARG A 79 -5.73 -7.45 10.75
CA ARG A 79 -5.84 -7.97 12.13
C ARG A 79 -6.46 -6.98 13.11
N LEU A 80 -6.74 -5.76 12.67
CA LEU A 80 -7.35 -4.76 13.53
C LEU A 80 -8.86 -4.78 13.40
N ALA A 81 -9.56 -4.85 14.52
CA ALA A 81 -11.02 -4.78 14.54
C ALA A 81 -11.49 -3.35 14.26
N SER A 82 -10.72 -2.36 14.72
CA SER A 82 -11.02 -0.94 14.50
C SER A 82 -9.76 -0.13 14.73
N LEU A 83 -9.57 0.92 13.94
CA LEU A 83 -8.47 1.87 14.18
C LEU A 83 -8.68 2.67 15.45
N SER A 84 -9.92 2.88 15.87
CA SER A 84 -10.21 3.62 17.09
C SER A 84 -9.78 2.88 18.35
N ASP A 85 -9.59 1.57 18.28
CA ASP A 85 -9.10 0.75 19.41
C ASP A 85 -7.59 0.82 19.55
N GLU A 86 -6.88 1.40 18.58
CA GLU A 86 -5.43 1.52 18.58
C GLU A 86 -5.00 2.90 19.05
N ASP A 87 -3.73 2.99 19.48
CA ASP A 87 -3.14 4.27 19.84
C ASP A 87 -3.21 5.22 18.63
N PRO A 88 -3.78 6.41 18.78
CA PRO A 88 -3.82 7.39 17.68
C PRO A 88 -2.43 7.71 17.11
N ASP A 89 -1.39 7.61 17.92
CA ASP A 89 -0.02 7.87 17.48
C ASP A 89 0.51 6.77 16.55
N LEU A 90 -0.09 5.59 16.56
CA LEU A 90 0.31 4.50 15.68
C LEU A 90 0.18 4.89 14.20
N LEU A 91 -0.96 5.44 13.82
CA LEU A 91 -1.16 5.90 12.45
C LEU A 91 -0.27 7.09 12.13
N ALA A 92 -0.06 7.99 13.08
CA ALA A 92 0.80 9.15 12.87
C ALA A 92 2.23 8.75 12.54
N ASP A 93 2.72 7.63 13.10
CA ASP A 93 4.05 7.12 12.83
C ASP A 93 4.18 6.58 11.40
N TYR A 94 3.08 6.08 10.82
CA TYR A 94 3.08 5.48 9.48
C TYR A 94 2.59 6.43 8.39
N LEU A 95 1.85 7.46 8.77
CA LEU A 95 1.27 8.44 7.85
C LEU A 95 1.88 9.81 8.15
N GLY A 96 2.78 10.26 7.32
CA GLY A 96 3.44 11.53 7.53
C GLY A 96 3.66 12.27 6.21
N PRO A 97 4.05 13.56 6.28
CA PRO A 97 4.24 14.37 5.07
C PRO A 97 5.49 14.00 4.28
N ASP A 98 6.37 13.17 4.84
CA ASP A 98 7.63 12.75 4.20
C ASP A 98 7.56 11.36 3.57
N ARG A 99 6.38 10.72 3.59
CA ARG A 99 6.24 9.32 3.19
C ARG A 99 4.99 9.06 2.35
N VAL A 100 5.02 7.92 1.65
CA VAL A 100 3.87 7.35 0.96
C VAL A 100 3.48 6.08 1.71
N ALA A 101 2.20 5.93 2.03
CA ALA A 101 1.68 4.77 2.75
C ALA A 101 0.81 3.91 1.85
N PHE A 102 1.02 2.60 1.91
CA PHE A 102 0.16 1.59 1.27
C PHE A 102 -0.51 0.80 2.39
N ILE A 103 -1.84 0.80 2.41
CA ILE A 103 -2.63 0.19 3.48
C ILE A 103 -3.50 -0.93 2.92
N GLU A 104 -3.27 -2.16 3.38
CA GLU A 104 -4.07 -3.31 3.00
C GLU A 104 -5.30 -3.45 3.91
N TRP A 105 -6.38 -3.98 3.34
CA TRP A 105 -7.64 -4.26 4.04
C TRP A 105 -8.27 -3.00 4.63
N PRO A 106 -8.51 -1.99 3.79
CA PRO A 106 -8.90 -0.67 4.29
C PRO A 106 -10.37 -0.52 4.65
N ALA A 107 -11.18 -1.57 4.58
CA ALA A 107 -12.63 -1.44 4.75
C ALA A 107 -13.00 -0.71 6.04
N ILE A 108 -12.33 -1.03 7.15
CA ILE A 108 -12.53 -0.34 8.42
C ILE A 108 -11.76 0.98 8.45
N ALA A 109 -10.51 0.93 7.98
CA ALA A 109 -9.60 2.06 7.99
C ALA A 109 -9.95 3.11 6.93
N GLU A 110 -10.52 2.68 5.81
CA GLU A 110 -10.80 3.56 4.68
C GLU A 110 -11.73 4.71 5.07
N ARG A 111 -12.77 4.41 5.84
CA ARG A 111 -13.71 5.43 6.31
C ARG A 111 -13.01 6.46 7.19
N GLU A 112 -12.16 5.98 8.11
CA GLU A 112 -11.42 6.86 9.00
C GLU A 112 -10.40 7.71 8.23
N LEU A 113 -9.73 7.11 7.24
CA LEU A 113 -8.81 7.83 6.36
C LEU A 113 -9.52 8.89 5.53
N GLU A 114 -10.70 8.58 5.03
CA GLU A 114 -11.52 9.56 4.30
C GLU A 114 -11.90 10.74 5.18
N GLN A 115 -12.29 10.47 6.44
CA GLN A 115 -12.62 11.52 7.40
C GLN A 115 -11.44 12.42 7.71
N LEU A 116 -10.23 11.87 7.67
CA LEU A 116 -8.99 12.63 7.87
C LEU A 116 -8.51 13.32 6.59
N GLY A 117 -9.18 13.09 5.46
CA GLY A 117 -8.78 13.65 4.17
C GLY A 117 -7.46 13.10 3.65
N ARG A 118 -7.08 11.89 4.07
CA ARG A 118 -5.75 11.32 3.78
C ARG A 118 -5.70 10.37 2.60
N LEU A 119 -6.84 9.80 2.21
CA LEU A 119 -6.86 8.78 1.16
C LEU A 119 -6.70 9.43 -0.22
N THR A 120 -5.63 9.06 -0.93
CA THR A 120 -5.30 9.61 -2.24
C THR A 120 -5.78 8.72 -3.37
N ARG A 121 -5.55 7.41 -3.26
CA ARG A 121 -5.87 6.43 -4.31
C ARG A 121 -6.44 5.15 -3.70
N ARG A 122 -7.27 4.47 -4.47
CA ARG A 122 -7.78 3.14 -4.12
C ARG A 122 -7.36 2.16 -5.20
N VAL A 123 -6.81 1.03 -4.78
CA VAL A 123 -6.37 -0.04 -5.68
C VAL A 123 -7.05 -1.33 -5.24
N THR A 124 -7.72 -1.99 -6.18
CA THR A 124 -8.35 -3.28 -5.93
C THR A 124 -7.73 -4.31 -6.87
N LEU A 125 -7.30 -5.44 -6.30
CA LEU A 125 -6.71 -6.54 -7.06
C LEU A 125 -7.57 -7.79 -6.92
N SER A 126 -7.81 -8.48 -8.04
CA SER A 126 -8.59 -9.72 -8.08
C SER A 126 -7.85 -10.77 -8.88
N HIS A 127 -8.04 -12.03 -8.51
CA HIS A 127 -7.51 -13.14 -9.30
C HIS A 127 -8.20 -13.21 -10.66
N ALA A 128 -7.42 -13.55 -11.69
CA ALA A 128 -7.93 -13.76 -13.05
C ALA A 128 -7.41 -15.07 -13.66
N GLY A 129 -6.96 -16.01 -12.80
CA GLY A 129 -6.41 -17.32 -13.21
C GLY A 129 -4.88 -17.32 -13.20
N GLY A 130 -4.27 -18.28 -12.51
CA GLY A 130 -2.81 -18.39 -12.41
C GLY A 130 -2.19 -17.11 -11.86
N ASP A 131 -1.25 -16.54 -12.59
CA ASP A 131 -0.59 -15.29 -12.22
C ASP A 131 -1.27 -14.05 -12.77
N ALA A 132 -2.39 -14.21 -13.49
CA ALA A 132 -3.14 -13.09 -14.03
C ALA A 132 -3.94 -12.39 -12.92
N ARG A 133 -4.03 -11.06 -13.01
CA ARG A 133 -4.75 -10.24 -12.03
C ARG A 133 -5.56 -9.17 -12.74
N ILE A 134 -6.68 -8.81 -12.15
CA ILE A 134 -7.44 -7.62 -12.53
C ILE A 134 -7.11 -6.56 -11.51
N VAL A 135 -6.62 -5.40 -11.96
CA VAL A 135 -6.23 -4.31 -11.09
C VAL A 135 -7.06 -3.09 -11.46
N GLU A 136 -7.80 -2.58 -10.49
CA GLU A 136 -8.59 -1.36 -10.66
C GLU A 136 -7.99 -0.26 -9.79
N ILE A 137 -7.76 0.90 -10.37
CA ILE A 137 -7.16 2.06 -9.70
C ILE A 137 -8.13 3.24 -9.79
N GLU A 138 -8.48 3.79 -8.64
CA GLU A 138 -9.34 4.97 -8.57
C GLU A 138 -8.63 6.19 -8.01
#